data_c728bcbaad436a9622fb9ed5df466703
#
_entry.id   c728bcbaad436a9622fb9ed5df466703
#
_cell.length_a   1.000
_cell.length_b   1.000
_cell.length_c   1.000
_cell.angle_alpha   90.00
_cell.angle_beta   90.00
_cell.angle_gamma   90.00
#
_symmetry.space_group_name_H-M   'P 1'
#
loop_
_entity.id
_entity.type
_entity.pdbx_description
1 polymer ?
#
loop_
_entity_poly.entity_id
_entity_poly.type
_entity_poly.pdbx_seq_one_letter_code
_entity_poly.pdbx_strand_id
1 'polypeptide(L)'
;MAETQARGGASASRRRVRRFFIALGALCLLLTLFAALVLRGAVKLNTPSRADFPIWGVDVSHYQGTIDWQAFARQGVRFAFIKATEGSAHVDERFLENARGAAAAGIPAGGYHFFSFESAGKTQAENFLSALRGQPLALPCVVDFEFYGDFFAHPPDVEETRAELRDLLTALEAETGQRPILYATGRSYRMYLQGAFDEYPLWIRDVYLWPALTLPGRDWTFWQYSDKGRLEGYQGEEEWIDLNVFHGGEEEFARWLEQV
;
A
#
# COMPACT_ATOMS: atom_id res chain seq x y z
N MET A 1 -41.69 -27.72 -53.47
CA MET A 1 -40.88 -26.48 -53.39
C MET A 1 -40.72 -25.93 -51.93
N ALA A 2 -41.49 -26.33 -50.93
CA ALA A 2 -41.44 -25.79 -49.57
C ALA A 2 -40.33 -26.42 -48.69
N GLU A 3 -39.89 -27.66 -48.92
CA GLU A 3 -38.89 -28.35 -48.07
C GLU A 3 -37.46 -27.85 -48.23
N THR A 4 -37.10 -27.22 -49.37
CA THR A 4 -35.73 -26.74 -49.62
C THR A 4 -35.45 -25.43 -48.91
N GLN A 5 -36.47 -24.59 -48.60
CA GLN A 5 -36.32 -23.34 -47.89
C GLN A 5 -36.09 -23.53 -46.35
N ALA A 6 -36.69 -24.52 -45.76
CA ALA A 6 -36.55 -24.80 -44.30
C ALA A 6 -35.15 -25.30 -43.90
N ARG A 7 -34.47 -26.05 -44.76
CA ARG A 7 -33.11 -26.57 -44.51
C ARG A 7 -32.03 -25.48 -44.60
N GLY A 8 -32.20 -24.41 -45.39
CA GLY A 8 -31.27 -23.28 -45.50
C GLY A 8 -31.24 -22.39 -44.24
N GLY A 9 -32.41 -22.17 -43.63
CA GLY A 9 -32.50 -21.32 -42.43
C GLY A 9 -31.87 -21.95 -41.19
N ALA A 10 -32.05 -23.27 -40.99
CA ALA A 10 -31.44 -23.98 -39.87
C ALA A 10 -29.91 -24.05 -39.93
N SER A 11 -29.33 -24.15 -41.16
CA SER A 11 -27.87 -24.13 -41.38
C SER A 11 -27.28 -22.76 -41.11
N ALA A 12 -27.95 -21.68 -41.53
CA ALA A 12 -27.50 -20.29 -41.30
C ALA A 12 -27.57 -19.94 -39.79
N SER A 13 -28.60 -20.36 -39.09
CA SER A 13 -28.73 -20.19 -37.62
C SER A 13 -27.61 -20.88 -36.85
N ARG A 14 -27.33 -22.15 -37.15
CA ARG A 14 -26.24 -22.91 -36.55
C ARG A 14 -24.87 -22.27 -36.79
N ARG A 15 -24.62 -21.71 -37.96
CA ARG A 15 -23.34 -20.99 -38.25
C ARG A 15 -23.25 -19.70 -37.47
N ARG A 16 -24.33 -18.95 -37.27
CA ARG A 16 -24.36 -17.73 -36.47
C ARG A 16 -24.07 -18.05 -34.99
N VAL A 17 -24.73 -19.06 -34.45
CA VAL A 17 -24.52 -19.51 -33.05
C VAL A 17 -23.08 -20.00 -32.85
N ARG A 18 -22.52 -20.78 -33.77
CA ARG A 18 -21.12 -21.22 -33.68
C ARG A 18 -20.13 -20.02 -33.73
N ARG A 19 -20.37 -19.04 -34.62
CA ARG A 19 -19.55 -17.81 -34.67
C ARG A 19 -19.65 -17.01 -33.40
N PHE A 20 -20.82 -16.91 -32.81
CA PHE A 20 -21.02 -16.24 -31.53
C PHE A 20 -20.21 -16.92 -30.42
N PHE A 21 -20.27 -18.24 -30.29
CA PHE A 21 -19.48 -18.94 -29.26
C PHE A 21 -17.97 -18.89 -29.51
N ILE A 22 -17.52 -18.87 -30.76
CA ILE A 22 -16.11 -18.67 -31.09
C ILE A 22 -15.67 -17.26 -30.70
N ALA A 23 -16.44 -16.25 -31.01
CA ALA A 23 -16.14 -14.86 -30.64
C ALA A 23 -16.15 -14.65 -29.13
N LEU A 24 -17.12 -15.26 -28.42
CA LEU A 24 -17.19 -15.23 -26.96
C LEU A 24 -15.97 -15.94 -26.33
N GLY A 25 -15.59 -17.11 -26.83
CA GLY A 25 -14.40 -17.83 -26.37
C GLY A 25 -13.10 -17.03 -26.60
N ALA A 26 -12.97 -16.39 -27.77
CA ALA A 26 -11.85 -15.52 -28.07
C ALA A 26 -11.80 -14.29 -27.12
N LEU A 27 -12.95 -13.68 -26.85
CA LEU A 27 -13.05 -12.56 -25.92
C LEU A 27 -12.65 -12.98 -24.50
N CYS A 28 -13.17 -14.13 -24.01
CA CYS A 28 -12.80 -14.66 -22.70
C CYS A 28 -11.28 -14.92 -22.61
N LEU A 29 -10.69 -15.50 -23.65
CA LEU A 29 -9.24 -15.72 -23.71
C LEU A 29 -8.45 -14.42 -23.64
N LEU A 30 -8.86 -13.40 -24.40
CA LEU A 30 -8.21 -12.08 -24.39
C LEU A 30 -8.33 -11.41 -23.02
N LEU A 31 -9.49 -11.47 -22.38
CA LEU A 31 -9.70 -10.93 -21.03
C LEU A 31 -8.85 -11.65 -19.98
N THR A 32 -8.75 -12.99 -20.09
CA THR A 32 -7.89 -13.80 -19.19
C THR A 32 -6.41 -13.43 -19.39
N LEU A 33 -5.98 -13.31 -20.64
CA LEU A 33 -4.59 -12.89 -20.93
C LEU A 33 -4.32 -11.48 -20.42
N PHE A 34 -5.24 -10.54 -20.65
CA PHE A 34 -5.11 -9.17 -20.14
C PHE A 34 -5.02 -9.15 -18.61
N ALA A 35 -5.92 -9.87 -17.91
CA ALA A 35 -5.87 -10.01 -16.46
C ALA A 35 -4.52 -10.61 -15.98
N ALA A 36 -4.03 -11.62 -16.66
CA ALA A 36 -2.72 -12.21 -16.35
C ALA A 36 -1.56 -11.21 -16.54
N LEU A 37 -1.61 -10.35 -17.56
CA LEU A 37 -0.62 -9.30 -17.79
C LEU A 37 -0.67 -8.22 -16.70
N VAL A 38 -1.88 -7.83 -16.26
CA VAL A 38 -2.06 -6.91 -15.13
C VAL A 38 -1.52 -7.51 -13.83
N LEU A 39 -1.89 -8.75 -13.50
CA LEU A 39 -1.43 -9.44 -12.29
C LEU A 39 0.08 -9.65 -12.26
N ARG A 40 0.71 -9.84 -13.42
CA ARG A 40 2.19 -9.92 -13.54
C ARG A 40 2.87 -8.55 -13.51
N GLY A 41 2.10 -7.45 -13.49
CA GLY A 41 2.63 -6.09 -13.53
C GLY A 41 3.19 -5.66 -14.88
N ALA A 42 2.97 -6.45 -15.96
CA ALA A 42 3.34 -6.10 -17.32
C ALA A 42 2.46 -4.97 -17.90
N VAL A 43 1.22 -4.89 -17.43
CA VAL A 43 0.30 -3.80 -17.70
C VAL A 43 -0.10 -3.17 -16.38
N LYS A 44 0.21 -1.88 -16.21
CA LYS A 44 -0.16 -1.11 -15.01
C LYS A 44 -1.38 -0.24 -15.34
N LEU A 45 -2.42 -0.35 -14.53
CA LEU A 45 -3.67 0.42 -14.69
C LEU A 45 -3.73 1.66 -13.78
N ASN A 46 -2.78 1.76 -12.87
CA ASN A 46 -2.80 2.67 -11.73
C ASN A 46 -1.52 3.52 -11.58
N THR A 47 -0.77 3.76 -12.64
CA THR A 47 0.49 4.53 -12.53
C THR A 47 0.18 6.03 -12.42
N PRO A 48 0.45 6.67 -11.25
CA PRO A 48 0.30 8.12 -11.10
C PRO A 48 1.34 8.85 -11.95
N SER A 49 0.91 9.96 -12.61
CA SER A 49 1.85 10.81 -13.33
C SER A 49 2.62 11.71 -12.37
N ARG A 50 3.87 12.01 -12.69
CA ARG A 50 4.68 12.96 -11.90
C ARG A 50 4.18 14.40 -11.98
N ALA A 51 3.37 14.72 -13.00
CA ALA A 51 2.75 16.04 -13.13
C ALA A 51 1.60 16.21 -12.11
N ASP A 52 0.82 15.15 -11.89
CA ASP A 52 -0.32 15.17 -10.97
C ASP A 52 0.11 14.85 -9.53
N PHE A 53 1.16 14.02 -9.36
CA PHE A 53 1.70 13.57 -8.08
C PHE A 53 3.22 13.79 -8.04
N PRO A 54 3.68 15.05 -7.87
CA PRO A 54 5.11 15.37 -7.88
C PRO A 54 5.86 14.84 -6.67
N ILE A 55 5.17 14.64 -5.55
CA ILE A 55 5.74 14.14 -4.30
C ILE A 55 5.60 12.64 -4.25
N TRP A 56 6.71 11.94 -4.48
CA TRP A 56 6.75 10.48 -4.41
C TRP A 56 7.86 9.99 -3.48
N GLY A 57 7.65 8.83 -2.93
CA GLY A 57 8.54 8.24 -1.96
C GLY A 57 8.57 6.72 -2.04
N VAL A 58 9.20 6.15 -1.06
CA VAL A 58 9.38 4.71 -0.92
C VAL A 58 8.97 4.25 0.47
N ASP A 59 8.65 2.98 0.62
CA ASP A 59 8.71 2.33 1.91
C ASP A 59 9.69 1.15 1.85
N VAL A 60 10.40 0.94 2.96
CA VAL A 60 11.55 0.04 3.03
C VAL A 60 11.62 -0.66 4.40
N SER A 61 12.27 -1.80 4.40
CA SER A 61 12.60 -2.59 5.60
C SER A 61 14.02 -3.17 5.47
N HIS A 62 14.37 -4.10 6.33
CA HIS A 62 15.63 -4.85 6.19
C HIS A 62 15.75 -5.61 4.87
N TYR A 63 14.65 -5.94 4.20
CA TYR A 63 14.65 -6.67 2.93
C TYR A 63 15.35 -5.93 1.80
N GLN A 64 15.36 -4.59 1.81
CA GLN A 64 16.13 -3.79 0.86
C GLN A 64 17.62 -3.74 1.18
N GLY A 65 18.04 -4.30 2.33
CA GLY A 65 19.44 -4.37 2.75
C GLY A 65 20.08 -3.00 2.96
N THR A 66 21.29 -2.82 2.47
CA THR A 66 21.99 -1.53 2.54
C THR A 66 21.50 -0.58 1.46
N ILE A 67 21.12 0.64 1.85
CA ILE A 67 20.55 1.67 0.97
C ILE A 67 21.49 2.87 0.87
N ASP A 68 21.87 3.25 -0.36
CA ASP A 68 22.46 4.56 -0.67
C ASP A 68 21.37 5.63 -0.75
N TRP A 69 21.04 6.22 0.38
CA TRP A 69 20.00 7.26 0.50
C TRP A 69 20.31 8.51 -0.34
N GLN A 70 21.59 8.82 -0.59
CA GLN A 70 21.97 9.89 -1.50
C GLN A 70 21.62 9.54 -2.95
N ALA A 71 21.77 8.28 -3.35
CA ALA A 71 21.29 7.82 -4.66
C ALA A 71 19.76 7.92 -4.77
N PHE A 72 19.02 7.60 -3.71
CA PHE A 72 17.56 7.76 -3.67
C PHE A 72 17.15 9.23 -3.83
N ALA A 73 17.79 10.15 -3.10
CA ALA A 73 17.55 11.59 -3.24
C ALA A 73 17.84 12.09 -4.68
N ARG A 74 18.94 11.66 -5.30
CA ARG A 74 19.27 12.02 -6.71
C ARG A 74 18.24 11.50 -7.71
N GLN A 75 17.59 10.37 -7.43
CA GLN A 75 16.51 9.82 -8.26
C GLN A 75 15.16 10.49 -7.99
N GLY A 76 15.11 11.44 -7.03
CA GLY A 76 13.93 12.26 -6.75
C GLY A 76 12.98 11.67 -5.70
N VAL A 77 13.44 10.75 -4.85
CA VAL A 77 12.69 10.32 -3.67
C VAL A 77 12.52 11.51 -2.71
N ARG A 78 11.26 11.82 -2.35
CA ARG A 78 10.91 13.01 -1.57
C ARG A 78 10.47 12.67 -0.14
N PHE A 79 10.14 11.43 0.14
CA PHE A 79 9.85 10.93 1.50
C PHE A 79 10.08 9.43 1.59
N ALA A 80 10.19 8.92 2.81
CA ALA A 80 10.31 7.49 3.05
C ALA A 80 9.53 7.04 4.29
N PHE A 81 8.95 5.84 4.24
CA PHE A 81 8.51 5.12 5.42
C PHE A 81 9.42 3.92 5.66
N ILE A 82 9.89 3.74 6.89
CA ILE A 82 10.94 2.78 7.25
C ILE A 82 10.41 1.84 8.32
N LYS A 83 10.45 0.52 8.08
CA LYS A 83 10.04 -0.46 9.09
C LYS A 83 10.86 -0.26 10.36
N ALA A 84 10.19 -0.06 11.47
CA ALA A 84 10.84 0.07 12.77
C ALA A 84 10.62 -1.19 13.62
N THR A 85 9.37 -1.66 13.68
CA THR A 85 9.00 -2.77 14.57
C THR A 85 7.85 -3.60 13.99
N GLU A 86 7.65 -4.77 14.59
CA GLU A 86 6.51 -5.65 14.34
C GLU A 86 6.07 -6.29 15.65
N GLY A 87 4.77 -6.31 15.92
CA GLY A 87 4.22 -6.88 17.13
C GLY A 87 4.87 -6.33 18.40
N SER A 88 4.87 -7.10 19.48
CA SER A 88 5.30 -6.65 20.80
C SER A 88 6.81 -6.68 21.05
N ALA A 89 7.64 -7.26 20.14
CA ALA A 89 9.05 -7.50 20.44
C ALA A 89 10.02 -7.39 19.26
N HIS A 90 9.56 -7.53 18.01
CA HIS A 90 10.47 -7.48 16.88
C HIS A 90 10.85 -6.03 16.56
N VAL A 91 12.14 -5.79 16.35
CA VAL A 91 12.72 -4.52 15.88
C VAL A 91 13.45 -4.82 14.56
N ASP A 92 13.15 -4.04 13.51
CA ASP A 92 13.84 -4.16 12.23
C ASP A 92 15.31 -3.79 12.38
N GLU A 93 16.20 -4.69 11.99
CA GLU A 93 17.64 -4.56 12.19
C GLU A 93 18.27 -3.39 11.41
N ARG A 94 17.61 -2.92 10.34
CA ARG A 94 18.07 -1.80 9.51
C ARG A 94 17.42 -0.48 9.85
N PHE A 95 16.45 -0.46 10.78
CA PHE A 95 15.70 0.74 11.08
C PHE A 95 16.58 1.96 11.41
N LEU A 96 17.52 1.79 12.35
CA LEU A 96 18.37 2.89 12.80
C LEU A 96 19.30 3.39 11.69
N GLU A 97 19.85 2.49 10.91
CA GLU A 97 20.72 2.82 9.77
C GLU A 97 19.92 3.61 8.71
N ASN A 98 18.74 3.11 8.36
CA ASN A 98 17.88 3.71 7.35
C ASN A 98 17.35 5.09 7.79
N ALA A 99 16.90 5.23 9.04
CA ALA A 99 16.41 6.51 9.56
C ALA A 99 17.50 7.61 9.52
N ARG A 100 18.73 7.27 9.93
CA ARG A 100 19.86 8.19 9.88
C ARG A 100 20.30 8.48 8.45
N GLY A 101 20.30 7.48 7.58
CA GLY A 101 20.66 7.61 6.17
C GLY A 101 19.69 8.51 5.42
N ALA A 102 18.39 8.33 5.60
CA ALA A 102 17.36 9.19 5.01
C ALA A 102 17.51 10.64 5.47
N ALA A 103 17.65 10.87 6.78
CA ALA A 103 17.86 12.21 7.33
C ALA A 103 19.14 12.88 6.80
N ALA A 104 20.26 12.16 6.71
CA ALA A 104 21.52 12.65 6.15
C ALA A 104 21.42 12.98 4.64
N ALA A 105 20.49 12.33 3.92
CA ALA A 105 20.20 12.62 2.52
C ALA A 105 19.14 13.74 2.34
N GLY A 106 18.60 14.28 3.43
CA GLY A 106 17.55 15.30 3.39
C GLY A 106 16.19 14.76 2.97
N ILE A 107 15.97 13.45 3.10
CA ILE A 107 14.69 12.80 2.83
C ILE A 107 13.91 12.70 4.15
N PRO A 108 12.79 13.44 4.31
CA PRO A 108 11.93 13.29 5.47
C PRO A 108 11.41 11.85 5.55
N ALA A 109 11.55 11.24 6.74
CA ALA A 109 11.16 9.86 6.95
C ALA A 109 10.25 9.70 8.16
N GLY A 110 9.39 8.66 8.13
CA GLY A 110 8.60 8.17 9.25
C GLY A 110 8.89 6.70 9.53
N GLY A 111 8.83 6.30 10.78
CA GLY A 111 8.89 4.89 11.14
C GLY A 111 7.53 4.22 10.97
N TYR A 112 7.48 2.97 10.54
CA TYR A 112 6.25 2.20 10.59
C TYR A 112 6.36 0.96 11.47
N HIS A 113 5.23 0.63 12.09
CA HIS A 113 5.01 -0.53 12.92
C HIS A 113 4.07 -1.50 12.23
N PHE A 114 4.50 -2.73 11.98
CA PHE A 114 3.64 -3.78 11.45
C PHE A 114 2.77 -4.34 12.59
N PHE A 115 1.47 -4.11 12.50
CA PHE A 115 0.50 -4.51 13.53
C PHE A 115 0.35 -6.03 13.59
N SER A 116 0.48 -6.59 14.78
CA SER A 116 0.23 -8.01 15.04
C SER A 116 -1.17 -8.22 15.59
N PHE A 117 -1.91 -9.14 15.00
CA PHE A 117 -3.19 -9.61 15.55
C PHE A 117 -3.03 -10.55 16.78
N GLU A 118 -1.80 -10.86 17.16
CA GLU A 118 -1.48 -11.84 18.22
C GLU A 118 -0.98 -11.21 19.52
N SER A 119 -0.89 -9.87 19.56
CA SER A 119 -0.37 -9.17 20.75
C SER A 119 -1.17 -7.92 21.06
N ALA A 120 -1.20 -7.56 22.35
CA ALA A 120 -1.96 -6.42 22.83
C ALA A 120 -1.43 -5.09 22.25
N GLY A 121 -2.32 -4.18 21.90
CA GLY A 121 -1.99 -2.88 21.32
C GLY A 121 -1.04 -2.05 22.17
N LYS A 122 -1.20 -2.08 23.50
CA LYS A 122 -0.30 -1.37 24.44
C LYS A 122 1.14 -1.87 24.37
N THR A 123 1.35 -3.19 24.32
CA THR A 123 2.71 -3.75 24.25
C THR A 123 3.34 -3.50 22.88
N GLN A 124 2.55 -3.46 21.84
CA GLN A 124 2.99 -3.03 20.49
C GLN A 124 3.40 -1.56 20.50
N ALA A 125 2.63 -0.68 21.16
CA ALA A 125 2.99 0.73 21.34
C ALA A 125 4.33 0.90 22.08
N GLU A 126 4.54 0.18 23.17
CA GLU A 126 5.79 0.23 23.94
C GLU A 126 6.99 -0.17 23.09
N ASN A 127 6.88 -1.26 22.32
CA ASN A 127 7.93 -1.70 21.39
C ASN A 127 8.23 -0.62 20.34
N PHE A 128 7.20 -0.09 19.71
CA PHE A 128 7.35 0.89 18.64
C PHE A 128 7.94 2.22 19.15
N LEU A 129 7.38 2.79 20.21
CA LEU A 129 7.87 4.01 20.84
C LEU A 129 9.32 3.89 21.31
N SER A 130 9.71 2.73 21.82
CA SER A 130 11.10 2.45 22.22
C SER A 130 12.05 2.55 21.02
N ALA A 131 11.65 2.03 19.86
CA ALA A 131 12.45 2.09 18.64
C ALA A 131 12.53 3.50 18.05
N LEU A 132 11.44 4.28 18.09
CA LEU A 132 11.38 5.65 17.55
C LEU A 132 12.19 6.65 18.37
N ARG A 133 12.43 6.41 19.65
CA ARG A 133 13.01 7.40 20.58
C ARG A 133 14.38 7.91 20.12
N GLY A 134 14.45 9.22 19.91
CA GLY A 134 15.69 9.91 19.53
C GLY A 134 16.14 9.68 18.09
N GLN A 135 15.27 9.12 17.25
CA GLN A 135 15.58 9.00 15.83
C GLN A 135 15.19 10.28 15.06
N PRO A 136 15.93 10.62 14.00
CA PRO A 136 15.72 11.84 13.22
C PRO A 136 14.55 11.65 12.22
N LEU A 137 13.33 11.46 12.74
CA LEU A 137 12.12 11.27 11.96
C LEU A 137 11.37 12.60 11.84
N ALA A 138 10.94 12.93 10.63
CA ALA A 138 10.26 14.18 10.30
C ALA A 138 8.78 13.95 9.90
N LEU A 139 8.38 12.70 9.67
CA LEU A 139 7.00 12.33 9.39
C LEU A 139 6.38 11.67 10.62
N PRO A 140 5.06 11.73 10.78
CA PRO A 140 4.36 10.97 11.80
C PRO A 140 4.69 9.47 11.71
N CYS A 141 4.58 8.79 12.84
CA CYS A 141 4.67 7.35 12.86
C CYS A 141 3.48 6.70 12.13
N VAL A 142 3.70 5.51 11.61
CA VAL A 142 2.70 4.77 10.82
C VAL A 142 2.38 3.45 11.53
N VAL A 143 1.11 3.09 11.55
CA VAL A 143 0.66 1.74 11.89
C VAL A 143 0.26 1.04 10.60
N ASP A 144 1.02 0.03 10.21
CA ASP A 144 0.78 -0.84 9.08
C ASP A 144 -0.21 -1.93 9.50
N PHE A 145 -1.45 -1.74 9.06
CA PHE A 145 -2.59 -2.58 9.44
C PHE A 145 -3.07 -3.40 8.25
N GLU A 146 -2.46 -4.54 8.05
CA GLU A 146 -2.82 -5.45 6.97
C GLU A 146 -2.89 -6.92 7.41
N PHE A 147 -3.53 -7.76 6.60
CA PHE A 147 -3.57 -9.19 6.87
C PHE A 147 -2.26 -9.87 6.51
N TYR A 148 -1.89 -10.86 7.30
CA TYR A 148 -0.75 -11.74 7.05
C TYR A 148 -1.08 -13.19 7.43
N GLY A 149 -0.31 -14.14 6.90
CA GLY A 149 -0.44 -15.56 7.24
C GLY A 149 -1.87 -16.10 7.14
N ASP A 150 -2.28 -16.82 8.13
CA ASP A 150 -3.61 -17.45 8.19
C ASP A 150 -4.76 -16.45 8.38
N PHE A 151 -4.46 -15.22 8.82
CA PHE A 151 -5.47 -14.17 9.00
C PHE A 151 -6.11 -13.70 7.67
N PHE A 152 -5.50 -14.01 6.54
CA PHE A 152 -6.18 -13.86 5.24
C PHE A 152 -7.43 -14.75 5.14
N ALA A 153 -7.37 -15.98 5.62
CA ALA A 153 -8.48 -16.93 5.58
C ALA A 153 -9.40 -16.82 6.81
N HIS A 154 -8.83 -16.52 7.95
CA HIS A 154 -9.50 -16.48 9.25
C HIS A 154 -9.27 -15.13 9.92
N PRO A 155 -9.95 -14.05 9.47
CA PRO A 155 -9.83 -12.73 10.07
C PRO A 155 -10.23 -12.75 11.54
N PRO A 156 -9.49 -12.07 12.43
CA PRO A 156 -9.84 -11.95 13.84
C PRO A 156 -11.15 -11.19 14.07
N ASP A 157 -11.70 -11.28 15.27
CA ASP A 157 -12.89 -10.53 15.66
C ASP A 157 -12.70 -9.02 15.45
N VAL A 158 -13.71 -8.36 14.87
CA VAL A 158 -13.62 -6.97 14.47
C VAL A 158 -13.52 -6.03 15.67
N GLU A 159 -14.34 -6.25 16.69
CA GLU A 159 -14.39 -5.34 17.84
C GLU A 159 -13.20 -5.50 18.77
N GLU A 160 -12.74 -6.72 18.97
CA GLU A 160 -11.51 -7.01 19.73
C GLU A 160 -10.29 -6.39 19.01
N THR A 161 -10.18 -6.59 17.71
CA THR A 161 -9.07 -6.01 16.93
C THR A 161 -9.09 -4.48 16.91
N ARG A 162 -10.28 -3.88 16.80
CA ARG A 162 -10.45 -2.42 16.90
C ARG A 162 -10.05 -1.88 18.27
N ALA A 163 -10.33 -2.63 19.34
CA ALA A 163 -9.94 -2.23 20.69
C ALA A 163 -8.40 -2.21 20.83
N GLU A 164 -7.72 -3.26 20.36
CA GLU A 164 -6.26 -3.33 20.39
C GLU A 164 -5.59 -2.25 19.53
N LEU A 165 -6.13 -2.02 18.32
CA LEU A 165 -5.65 -0.94 17.45
C LEU A 165 -5.86 0.44 18.12
N ARG A 166 -6.99 0.68 18.77
CA ARG A 166 -7.26 1.93 19.47
C ARG A 166 -6.33 2.15 20.66
N ASP A 167 -6.03 1.10 21.41
CA ASP A 167 -5.05 1.15 22.50
C ASP A 167 -3.66 1.53 21.99
N LEU A 168 -3.21 0.92 20.88
CA LEU A 168 -1.95 1.27 20.22
C LEU A 168 -1.96 2.75 19.78
N LEU A 169 -2.95 3.18 19.02
CA LEU A 169 -3.02 4.54 18.47
C LEU A 169 -3.07 5.59 19.58
N THR A 170 -3.88 5.36 20.62
CA THR A 170 -3.97 6.27 21.77
C THR A 170 -2.64 6.45 22.48
N ALA A 171 -1.89 5.36 22.66
CA ALA A 171 -0.56 5.42 23.28
C ALA A 171 0.45 6.17 22.40
N LEU A 172 0.40 5.97 21.07
CA LEU A 172 1.27 6.69 20.13
C LEU A 172 0.95 8.19 20.13
N GLU A 173 -0.32 8.58 20.07
CA GLU A 173 -0.74 9.99 20.12
C GLU A 173 -0.32 10.67 21.42
N ALA A 174 -0.49 9.99 22.56
CA ALA A 174 -0.13 10.56 23.87
C ALA A 174 1.36 10.85 23.99
N GLU A 175 2.23 10.01 23.41
CA GLU A 175 3.69 10.14 23.52
C GLU A 175 4.27 11.06 22.43
N THR A 176 3.75 11.00 21.20
CA THR A 176 4.27 11.78 20.07
C THR A 176 3.63 13.15 19.92
N GLY A 177 2.42 13.34 20.46
CA GLY A 177 1.61 14.54 20.24
C GLY A 177 1.02 14.64 18.83
N GLN A 178 1.19 13.62 18.00
CA GLN A 178 0.77 13.58 16.59
C GLN A 178 -0.14 12.39 16.33
N ARG A 179 -1.09 12.54 15.39
CA ARG A 179 -1.88 11.41 14.93
C ARG A 179 -1.05 10.49 14.05
N PRO A 180 -0.97 9.19 14.36
CA PRO A 180 -0.35 8.22 13.47
C PRO A 180 -1.05 8.15 12.11
N ILE A 181 -0.31 7.78 11.09
CA ILE A 181 -0.86 7.42 9.78
C ILE A 181 -1.28 5.95 9.84
N LEU A 182 -2.47 5.62 9.33
CA LEU A 182 -2.89 4.24 9.15
C LEU A 182 -2.61 3.78 7.72
N TYR A 183 -1.68 2.82 7.57
CA TYR A 183 -1.54 2.08 6.33
C TYR A 183 -2.51 0.91 6.32
N ALA A 184 -3.14 0.68 5.18
CA ALA A 184 -4.08 -0.43 5.03
C ALA A 184 -4.21 -0.89 3.57
N THR A 185 -4.54 -2.16 3.39
CA THR A 185 -5.08 -2.68 2.14
C THR A 185 -6.57 -2.36 2.04
N GLY A 186 -7.14 -2.35 0.85
CA GLY A 186 -8.58 -2.12 0.68
C GLY A 186 -9.47 -3.11 1.45
N ARG A 187 -8.97 -4.32 1.74
CA ARG A 187 -9.69 -5.33 2.52
C ARG A 187 -9.66 -5.02 4.01
N SER A 188 -8.47 -4.78 4.58
CA SER A 188 -8.32 -4.45 6.01
C SER A 188 -9.00 -3.13 6.35
N TYR A 189 -8.91 -2.12 5.47
CA TYR A 189 -9.63 -0.86 5.61
C TYR A 189 -11.13 -1.08 5.76
N ARG A 190 -11.77 -1.77 4.80
CA ARG A 190 -13.23 -1.95 4.83
C ARG A 190 -13.72 -2.77 6.02
N MET A 191 -12.91 -3.72 6.47
CA MET A 191 -13.32 -4.60 7.57
C MET A 191 -13.15 -3.95 8.94
N TYR A 192 -12.06 -3.23 9.16
CA TYR A 192 -11.70 -2.76 10.50
C TYR A 192 -11.68 -1.25 10.65
N LEU A 193 -11.28 -0.48 9.61
CA LEU A 193 -11.00 0.94 9.78
C LEU A 193 -12.17 1.82 9.38
N GLN A 194 -12.90 1.48 8.34
CA GLN A 194 -13.98 2.29 7.79
C GLN A 194 -15.04 2.63 8.86
N GLY A 195 -15.28 3.92 9.04
CA GLY A 195 -16.26 4.45 10.01
C GLY A 195 -15.83 4.38 11.48
N ALA A 196 -14.67 3.76 11.78
CA ALA A 196 -14.17 3.61 13.15
C ALA A 196 -12.87 4.39 13.42
N PHE A 197 -12.13 4.77 12.35
CA PHE A 197 -10.84 5.46 12.41
C PHE A 197 -10.71 6.49 11.28
N ASP A 198 -11.81 7.11 10.87
CA ASP A 198 -11.83 8.04 9.73
C ASP A 198 -11.08 9.35 10.02
N GLU A 199 -10.82 9.65 11.28
CA GLU A 199 -10.05 10.82 11.75
C GLU A 199 -8.55 10.70 11.51
N TYR A 200 -8.03 9.48 11.24
CA TYR A 200 -6.62 9.24 10.99
C TYR A 200 -6.26 9.46 9.52
N PRO A 201 -5.08 10.04 9.22
CA PRO A 201 -4.55 10.06 7.87
C PRO A 201 -4.42 8.63 7.32
N LEU A 202 -4.83 8.44 6.06
CA LEU A 202 -4.83 7.12 5.44
C LEU A 202 -3.68 7.02 4.42
N TRP A 203 -2.87 5.99 4.56
CA TRP A 203 -1.95 5.51 3.53
C TRP A 203 -2.51 4.20 2.96
N ILE A 204 -3.07 4.26 1.76
CA ILE A 204 -3.75 3.13 1.14
C ILE A 204 -2.82 2.34 0.21
N ARG A 205 -2.82 1.02 0.32
CA ARG A 205 -2.20 0.14 -0.65
C ARG A 205 -3.22 -0.28 -1.71
N ASP A 206 -2.99 0.15 -2.94
CA ASP A 206 -3.68 -0.39 -4.11
C ASP A 206 -2.73 -0.41 -5.32
N VAL A 207 -2.12 -1.55 -5.56
CA VAL A 207 -1.11 -1.74 -6.61
C VAL A 207 -1.73 -2.10 -7.96
N TYR A 208 -3.05 -2.17 -8.05
CA TYR A 208 -3.78 -2.53 -9.27
C TYR A 208 -4.69 -1.43 -9.79
N LEU A 209 -5.40 -0.74 -8.90
CA LEU A 209 -6.41 0.25 -9.25
C LEU A 209 -6.14 1.60 -8.58
N TRP A 210 -6.84 2.61 -9.01
CA TRP A 210 -6.84 3.93 -8.39
C TRP A 210 -7.67 3.90 -7.09
N PRO A 211 -7.20 4.52 -5.98
CA PRO A 211 -7.94 4.57 -4.72
C PRO A 211 -9.35 5.11 -4.86
N ALA A 212 -9.58 6.08 -5.75
CA ALA A 212 -10.91 6.62 -6.03
C ALA A 212 -11.92 5.57 -6.51
N LEU A 213 -11.46 4.46 -7.10
CA LEU A 213 -12.31 3.36 -7.55
C LEU A 213 -12.57 2.33 -6.45
N THR A 214 -11.60 2.14 -5.55
CA THR A 214 -11.64 1.10 -4.51
C THR A 214 -12.14 1.61 -3.17
N LEU A 215 -12.02 2.92 -2.93
CA LEU A 215 -12.44 3.64 -1.73
C LEU A 215 -13.22 4.92 -2.08
N PRO A 216 -14.36 4.81 -2.75
CA PRO A 216 -15.11 6.00 -3.18
C PRO A 216 -15.56 6.81 -1.96
N GLY A 217 -15.27 8.13 -1.99
CA GLY A 217 -15.66 9.06 -0.93
C GLY A 217 -14.75 9.07 0.30
N ARG A 218 -13.65 8.34 0.31
CA ARG A 218 -12.62 8.40 1.36
C ARG A 218 -11.38 9.13 0.82
N ASP A 219 -11.01 10.21 1.45
CA ASP A 219 -9.74 10.88 1.18
C ASP A 219 -8.57 10.04 1.73
N TRP A 220 -7.45 10.08 1.02
CA TRP A 220 -6.22 9.42 1.42
C TRP A 220 -5.07 10.44 1.42
N THR A 221 -4.06 10.20 2.25
CA THR A 221 -2.88 11.07 2.36
C THR A 221 -1.73 10.53 1.55
N PHE A 222 -1.51 9.21 1.62
CA PHE A 222 -0.51 8.51 0.84
C PHE A 222 -1.12 7.33 0.11
N TRP A 223 -0.53 6.99 -1.02
CA TRP A 223 -0.93 5.83 -1.82
C TRP A 223 0.30 5.03 -2.24
N GLN A 224 0.38 3.78 -1.78
CA GLN A 224 1.32 2.79 -2.31
C GLN A 224 0.73 2.20 -3.59
N TYR A 225 1.27 2.65 -4.72
CA TYR A 225 0.73 2.32 -6.04
C TYR A 225 1.49 1.20 -6.75
N SER A 226 2.64 0.78 -6.23
CA SER A 226 3.44 -0.29 -6.81
C SER A 226 4.27 -1.00 -5.75
N ASP A 227 4.25 -2.32 -5.78
CA ASP A 227 5.12 -3.24 -5.05
C ASP A 227 6.23 -3.81 -5.96
N LYS A 228 6.45 -3.21 -7.13
CA LYS A 228 7.42 -3.64 -8.16
C LYS A 228 8.18 -2.47 -8.74
N GLY A 229 8.55 -1.52 -7.88
CA GLY A 229 9.44 -0.43 -8.24
C GLY A 229 10.87 -0.89 -8.39
N ARG A 230 11.68 -0.09 -9.08
CA ARG A 230 13.14 -0.28 -9.15
C ARG A 230 13.81 1.06 -9.00
N LEU A 231 14.80 1.11 -8.13
CA LEU A 231 15.71 2.24 -7.96
C LEU A 231 17.14 1.71 -7.94
N GLU A 232 18.07 2.57 -8.24
CA GLU A 232 19.49 2.27 -8.02
C GLU A 232 19.85 2.59 -6.57
N GLY A 233 20.76 1.82 -5.98
CA GLY A 233 21.34 2.17 -4.68
C GLY A 233 20.82 1.35 -3.49
N TYR A 234 20.18 0.21 -3.70
CA TYR A 234 19.95 -0.75 -2.62
C TYR A 234 20.42 -2.16 -3.00
N GLN A 235 20.77 -2.97 -2.01
CA GLN A 235 21.41 -4.30 -2.19
C GLN A 235 20.85 -5.29 -1.15
N GLY A 236 19.57 -5.58 -1.20
CA GLY A 236 18.91 -6.53 -0.32
C GLY A 236 18.49 -7.81 -1.02
N GLU A 237 17.73 -8.63 -0.31
CA GLU A 237 17.14 -9.86 -0.83
C GLU A 237 15.97 -9.58 -1.78
N GLU A 238 15.27 -8.46 -1.57
CA GLU A 238 14.16 -8.02 -2.42
C GLU A 238 14.66 -7.35 -3.70
N GLU A 239 14.22 -7.87 -4.84
CA GLU A 239 14.47 -7.26 -6.15
C GLU A 239 13.70 -5.94 -6.34
N TRP A 240 12.59 -5.80 -5.64
CA TRP A 240 11.62 -4.72 -5.82
C TRP A 240 11.60 -3.78 -4.62
N ILE A 241 11.18 -2.56 -4.88
CA ILE A 241 10.93 -1.54 -3.84
C ILE A 241 9.53 -0.97 -4.01
N ASP A 242 8.88 -0.71 -2.91
CA ASP A 242 7.54 -0.14 -2.88
C ASP A 242 7.56 1.35 -3.20
N LEU A 243 6.67 1.77 -4.10
CA LEU A 243 6.56 3.13 -4.55
C LEU A 243 5.27 3.78 -4.10
N ASN A 244 5.40 4.99 -3.60
CA ASN A 244 4.35 5.76 -2.98
C ASN A 244 4.23 7.15 -3.59
N VAL A 245 3.03 7.75 -3.46
CA VAL A 245 2.80 9.17 -3.73
C VAL A 245 2.04 9.81 -2.58
N PHE A 246 2.29 11.09 -2.36
CA PHE A 246 1.48 11.95 -1.51
C PHE A 246 0.33 12.54 -2.31
N HIS A 247 -0.84 12.72 -1.68
CA HIS A 247 -2.03 13.30 -2.28
C HIS A 247 -1.96 14.82 -2.24
N GLY A 248 -1.17 15.41 -3.10
CA GLY A 248 -1.01 16.86 -3.19
C GLY A 248 0.26 17.24 -3.94
N GLY A 249 0.43 18.54 -4.13
CA GLY A 249 1.63 19.14 -4.71
C GLY A 249 2.68 19.50 -3.66
N GLU A 250 3.71 20.21 -4.11
CA GLU A 250 4.84 20.64 -3.26
C GLU A 250 4.39 21.53 -2.09
N GLU A 251 3.48 22.47 -2.33
CA GLU A 251 2.98 23.38 -1.29
C GLU A 251 2.10 22.67 -0.27
N GLU A 252 1.25 21.72 -0.72
CA GLU A 252 0.44 20.91 0.17
C GLU A 252 1.31 20.03 1.07
N PHE A 253 2.36 19.41 0.49
CA PHE A 253 3.27 18.56 1.25
C PHE A 253 4.05 19.37 2.29
N ALA A 254 4.56 20.54 1.91
CA ALA A 254 5.27 21.43 2.84
C ALA A 254 4.36 21.85 4.01
N ARG A 255 3.12 22.28 3.71
CA ARG A 255 2.14 22.62 4.77
C ARG A 255 1.79 21.43 5.65
N TRP A 256 1.65 20.25 5.05
CA TRP A 256 1.37 19.03 5.80
C TRP A 256 2.50 18.70 6.77
N LEU A 257 3.77 18.85 6.35
CA LEU A 257 4.95 18.66 7.20
C LEU A 257 5.02 19.66 8.37
N GLU A 258 4.47 20.87 8.23
CA GLU A 258 4.43 21.87 9.30
C GLU A 258 3.32 21.62 10.33
N GLN A 259 2.32 20.81 9.98
CA GLN A 259 1.12 20.52 10.80
C GLN A 259 1.26 19.23 11.63
N VAL A 260 2.22 18.40 11.32
CA VAL A 260 2.45 17.09 11.92
C VAL A 260 3.61 17.08 12.89
#